data_f57b477a624df8fabd2bc5bbf52e6eed
#
_entry.id   f57b477a624df8fabd2bc5bbf52e6eed
#
_cell.length_a   1.000
_cell.length_b   1.000
_cell.length_c   1.000
_cell.angle_alpha   90.00
_cell.angle_beta   90.00
_cell.angle_gamma   90.00
#
_symmetry.space_group_name_H-M   'P 1'
#
loop_
_entity.id
_entity.type
_entity.pdbx_description
1 polymer ?
#
loop_
_entity_poly.entity_id
_entity_poly.type
_entity_poly.pdbx_seq_one_letter_code
_entity_poly.pdbx_strand_id
1 'polypeptide(L)'
;MLSKEVATTLGGRFFIYDAYPYSFKEYLAAQHIELKEHWEYDTIQRSEVKRHLTEYFYYGGLPEILSFKNKRAMLSSLYQKIYLGDICARNNIKNDRVMNILIKKMAESVKQPLSYNRLKNVIVSTGSPISVPTTIDYAGYAADSWLILPMENEVGKLTEKETQKKYYFIDNGLLNLFLMNSETSLLENMVAVELCRRFGKENVFFLNAEKEIDFIVPNEKLAIQASYSIKDETTYNREVPPLAKYAKAHEDWKCLLITYDEEGTEEGILVVPVWKWLMEV
;
A
#
# COMPACT_ATOMS: atom_id res chain seq x y z
N MET A 1 14.64 -4.65 12.51
CA MET A 1 13.52 -3.86 13.09
C MET A 1 13.74 -3.70 14.58
N LEU A 2 13.68 -2.46 15.09
CA LEU A 2 13.68 -2.19 16.51
C LEU A 2 12.31 -2.63 17.06
N SER A 3 12.31 -3.65 17.91
CA SER A 3 11.08 -4.10 18.56
C SER A 3 10.65 -3.10 19.63
N LYS A 4 9.36 -3.12 19.99
CA LYS A 4 8.83 -2.41 21.17
C LYS A 4 9.68 -2.68 22.43
N GLU A 5 10.28 -3.87 22.54
CA GLU A 5 11.16 -4.28 23.64
C GLU A 5 12.47 -3.48 23.69
N VAL A 6 13.11 -3.21 22.53
CA VAL A 6 14.30 -2.36 22.47
C VAL A 6 13.94 -0.90 22.78
N ALA A 7 12.80 -0.44 22.29
CA ALA A 7 12.30 0.90 22.57
C ALA A 7 12.07 1.12 24.07
N THR A 8 11.49 0.14 24.80
CA THR A 8 11.31 0.22 26.25
C THR A 8 12.63 0.22 27.02
N THR A 9 13.64 -0.52 26.54
CA THR A 9 14.96 -0.58 27.17
C THR A 9 15.74 0.73 27.03
N LEU A 10 15.52 1.48 25.96
CA LEU A 10 16.20 2.76 25.68
C LEU A 10 15.65 3.97 26.46
N GLY A 11 14.59 3.78 27.25
CA GLY A 11 14.08 4.79 28.20
C GLY A 11 13.64 6.11 27.56
N GLY A 12 13.09 6.10 26.34
CA GLY A 12 12.59 7.29 25.66
C GLY A 12 13.65 8.23 25.07
N ARG A 13 14.92 7.82 25.05
CA ARG A 13 16.05 8.60 24.50
C ARG A 13 16.45 8.14 23.10
N PHE A 14 15.49 8.04 22.18
CA PHE A 14 15.74 7.59 20.80
C PHE A 14 14.76 8.26 19.84
N PHE A 15 15.18 8.38 18.59
CA PHE A 15 14.31 8.75 17.48
C PHE A 15 13.97 7.49 16.69
N ILE A 16 12.72 7.36 16.26
CA ILE A 16 12.27 6.27 15.38
C ILE A 16 12.24 6.82 13.97
N TYR A 17 12.91 6.13 13.06
CA TYR A 17 12.83 6.38 11.63
C TYR A 17 12.23 5.16 10.95
N ASP A 18 11.14 5.38 10.23
CA ASP A 18 10.50 4.34 9.45
C ASP A 18 11.31 4.11 8.15
N ALA A 19 11.81 2.88 7.96
CA ALA A 19 12.51 2.49 6.75
C ALA A 19 11.58 1.69 5.83
N TYR A 20 11.37 2.20 4.63
CA TYR A 20 10.58 1.56 3.57
C TYR A 20 11.48 0.80 2.60
N PRO A 21 10.95 -0.17 1.82
CA PRO A 21 11.61 -0.66 0.62
C PRO A 21 12.03 0.50 -0.29
N TYR A 22 12.94 0.30 -1.23
CA TYR A 22 13.35 1.38 -2.14
C TYR A 22 12.13 2.05 -2.78
N SER A 23 12.13 3.39 -2.83
CA SER A 23 11.28 4.15 -3.73
C SER A 23 11.63 3.81 -5.18
N PHE A 24 10.76 4.15 -6.13
CA PHE A 24 11.07 3.89 -7.53
C PHE A 24 12.35 4.62 -8.01
N LYS A 25 12.60 5.84 -7.50
CA LYS A 25 13.86 6.57 -7.74
C LYS A 25 15.07 5.82 -7.21
N GLU A 26 15.03 5.36 -5.96
CA GLU A 26 16.11 4.59 -5.35
C GLU A 26 16.31 3.24 -6.06
N TYR A 27 15.19 2.60 -6.49
CA TYR A 27 15.25 1.39 -7.29
C TYR A 27 15.98 1.61 -8.62
N LEU A 28 15.66 2.68 -9.36
CA LEU A 28 16.36 3.02 -10.61
C LEU A 28 17.86 3.30 -10.35
N ALA A 29 18.18 4.04 -9.30
CA ALA A 29 19.56 4.32 -8.90
C ALA A 29 20.31 3.02 -8.55
N ALA A 30 19.70 2.10 -7.81
CA ALA A 30 20.25 0.78 -7.49
C ALA A 30 20.44 -0.12 -8.72
N GLN A 31 19.68 0.14 -9.81
CA GLN A 31 19.85 -0.50 -11.12
C GLN A 31 20.83 0.24 -12.04
N HIS A 32 21.52 1.26 -11.52
CA HIS A 32 22.45 2.11 -12.29
C HIS A 32 21.81 2.81 -13.49
N ILE A 33 20.54 3.16 -13.39
CA ILE A 33 19.80 3.92 -14.41
C ILE A 33 19.96 5.40 -14.13
N GLU A 34 20.70 6.08 -15.00
CA GLU A 34 20.90 7.53 -14.96
C GLU A 34 19.95 8.20 -15.96
N LEU A 35 19.10 9.08 -15.46
CA LEU A 35 18.14 9.82 -16.26
C LEU A 35 18.70 11.25 -16.52
N LYS A 36 18.60 11.69 -17.76
CA LYS A 36 18.95 13.06 -18.15
C LYS A 36 17.84 14.02 -17.78
N GLU A 37 18.14 15.29 -17.78
CA GLU A 37 17.13 16.33 -17.66
C GLU A 37 16.08 16.18 -18.79
N HIS A 38 14.80 16.32 -18.48
CA HIS A 38 13.69 16.12 -19.41
C HIS A 38 13.60 14.72 -20.05
N TRP A 39 14.05 13.68 -19.34
CA TRP A 39 14.00 12.27 -19.79
C TRP A 39 12.60 11.81 -20.20
N GLU A 40 11.56 12.41 -19.62
CA GLU A 40 10.14 12.11 -19.91
C GLU A 40 9.75 12.39 -21.37
N TYR A 41 10.48 13.27 -22.06
CA TYR A 41 10.30 13.56 -23.49
C TYR A 41 11.23 12.71 -24.38
N ASP A 42 12.24 12.05 -23.82
CA ASP A 42 13.09 11.10 -24.55
C ASP A 42 12.43 9.73 -24.62
N THR A 43 12.06 9.28 -25.82
CA THR A 43 11.36 8.01 -26.03
C THR A 43 12.15 6.81 -25.51
N ILE A 44 13.48 6.81 -25.62
CA ILE A 44 14.35 5.71 -25.17
C ILE A 44 14.36 5.65 -23.66
N GLN A 45 14.65 6.76 -22.98
CA GLN A 45 14.71 6.82 -21.53
C GLN A 45 13.34 6.55 -20.90
N ARG A 46 12.28 7.12 -21.46
CA ARG A 46 10.91 6.85 -21.02
C ARG A 46 10.54 5.36 -21.14
N SER A 47 10.92 4.70 -22.24
CA SER A 47 10.68 3.27 -22.41
C SER A 47 11.48 2.43 -21.42
N GLU A 48 12.70 2.85 -21.10
CA GLU A 48 13.52 2.20 -20.08
C GLU A 48 12.91 2.34 -18.68
N VAL A 49 12.48 3.54 -18.30
CA VAL A 49 11.77 3.79 -17.04
C VAL A 49 10.50 2.93 -16.94
N LYS A 50 9.67 2.87 -17.98
CA LYS A 50 8.45 2.04 -17.99
C LYS A 50 8.77 0.54 -17.89
N ARG A 51 9.85 0.07 -18.51
CA ARG A 51 10.29 -1.33 -18.37
C ARG A 51 10.68 -1.64 -16.91
N HIS A 52 11.45 -0.75 -16.28
CA HIS A 52 11.81 -0.87 -14.88
C HIS A 52 10.61 -0.70 -13.94
N LEU A 53 9.65 0.18 -14.28
CA LEU A 53 8.39 0.28 -13.54
C LEU A 53 7.64 -1.05 -13.55
N THR A 54 7.55 -1.74 -14.68
CA THR A 54 6.86 -3.03 -14.76
C THR A 54 7.47 -4.04 -13.79
N GLU A 55 8.79 -4.08 -13.69
CA GLU A 55 9.49 -4.96 -12.75
C GLU A 55 9.24 -4.54 -11.29
N TYR A 56 9.40 -3.27 -10.97
CA TYR A 56 9.13 -2.70 -9.66
C TYR A 56 7.66 -2.90 -9.23
N PHE A 57 6.74 -2.77 -10.18
CA PHE A 57 5.30 -2.94 -9.96
C PHE A 57 4.94 -4.35 -9.47
N TYR A 58 5.52 -5.39 -10.09
CA TYR A 58 5.20 -6.77 -9.74
C TYR A 58 6.09 -7.38 -8.65
N TYR A 59 7.31 -6.88 -8.48
CA TYR A 59 8.29 -7.46 -7.57
C TYR A 59 8.67 -6.54 -6.41
N GLY A 60 8.26 -5.29 -6.42
CA GLY A 60 8.50 -4.34 -5.34
C GLY A 60 9.92 -3.77 -5.31
N GLY A 61 10.24 -3.12 -4.20
CA GLY A 61 11.48 -2.39 -3.98
C GLY A 61 12.36 -2.96 -2.86
N LEU A 62 12.13 -4.19 -2.39
CA LEU A 62 12.98 -4.80 -1.37
C LEU A 62 14.39 -4.99 -1.90
N PRO A 63 15.44 -4.42 -1.24
CA PRO A 63 16.82 -4.46 -1.74
C PRO A 63 17.33 -5.87 -2.03
N GLU A 64 16.93 -6.84 -1.20
CA GLU A 64 17.38 -8.22 -1.28
C GLU A 64 16.97 -8.92 -2.58
N ILE A 65 15.91 -8.45 -3.24
CA ILE A 65 15.40 -9.13 -4.47
C ILE A 65 16.08 -8.64 -5.75
N LEU A 66 16.75 -7.50 -5.74
CA LEU A 66 17.26 -6.84 -6.95
C LEU A 66 18.27 -7.70 -7.73
N SER A 67 19.13 -8.40 -7.02
CA SER A 67 20.19 -9.25 -7.60
C SER A 67 19.73 -10.65 -8.00
N PHE A 68 18.50 -11.06 -7.66
CA PHE A 68 18.04 -12.44 -7.90
C PHE A 68 17.32 -12.57 -9.24
N LYS A 69 17.67 -13.58 -10.02
CA LYS A 69 16.97 -13.94 -11.27
C LYS A 69 15.55 -14.43 -11.01
N ASN A 70 15.38 -15.27 -9.99
CA ASN A 70 14.06 -15.76 -9.59
C ASN A 70 13.53 -14.94 -8.42
N LYS A 71 13.05 -13.73 -8.73
CA LYS A 71 12.52 -12.78 -7.75
C LYS A 71 11.35 -13.32 -6.93
N ARG A 72 10.43 -14.07 -7.57
CA ARG A 72 9.28 -14.66 -6.88
C ARG A 72 9.69 -15.68 -5.82
N ALA A 73 10.67 -16.53 -6.09
CA ALA A 73 11.18 -17.49 -5.11
C ALA A 73 11.85 -16.77 -3.93
N MET A 74 12.62 -15.70 -4.20
CA MET A 74 13.25 -14.90 -3.14
C MET A 74 12.22 -14.17 -2.30
N LEU A 75 11.20 -13.55 -2.89
CA LEU A 75 10.07 -12.93 -2.19
C LEU A 75 9.34 -13.93 -1.30
N SER A 76 9.10 -15.16 -1.80
CA SER A 76 8.49 -16.22 -1.01
C SER A 76 9.34 -16.58 0.21
N SER A 77 10.66 -16.65 0.05
CA SER A 77 11.59 -16.91 1.16
C SER A 77 11.63 -15.78 2.17
N LEU A 78 11.62 -14.52 1.72
CA LEU A 78 11.54 -13.35 2.59
C LEU A 78 10.21 -13.31 3.36
N TYR A 79 9.10 -13.56 2.67
CA TYR A 79 7.80 -13.69 3.32
C TYR A 79 7.79 -14.77 4.41
N GLN A 80 8.33 -15.97 4.11
CA GLN A 80 8.42 -17.05 5.08
C GLN A 80 9.26 -16.66 6.29
N LYS A 81 10.35 -15.93 6.12
CA LYS A 81 11.17 -15.42 7.22
C LYS A 81 10.39 -14.44 8.10
N ILE A 82 9.69 -13.48 7.50
CA ILE A 82 8.83 -12.52 8.23
C ILE A 82 7.71 -13.28 8.96
N TYR A 83 7.02 -14.17 8.24
CA TYR A 83 5.88 -14.91 8.76
C TYR A 83 6.22 -15.83 9.92
N LEU A 84 7.24 -16.68 9.74
CA LEU A 84 7.62 -17.66 10.77
C LEU A 84 8.40 -17.01 11.92
N GLY A 85 9.35 -16.10 11.61
CA GLY A 85 10.22 -15.49 12.59
C GLY A 85 9.60 -14.30 13.30
N ASP A 86 9.25 -13.27 12.54
CA ASP A 86 8.82 -11.99 13.12
C ASP A 86 7.36 -11.99 13.58
N ILE A 87 6.51 -12.82 12.97
CA ILE A 87 5.08 -12.90 13.34
C ILE A 87 4.83 -14.08 14.26
N CYS A 88 5.01 -15.32 13.78
CA CYS A 88 4.58 -16.50 14.52
C CYS A 88 5.45 -16.79 15.75
N ALA A 89 6.76 -16.94 15.58
CA ALA A 89 7.66 -17.32 16.67
C ALA A 89 7.72 -16.23 17.75
N ARG A 90 7.84 -14.96 17.34
CA ARG A 90 7.95 -13.84 18.27
C ARG A 90 6.71 -13.66 19.15
N ASN A 91 5.52 -13.88 18.59
CA ASN A 91 4.25 -13.71 19.31
C ASN A 91 3.69 -15.03 19.85
N ASN A 92 4.47 -16.12 19.84
CA ASN A 92 4.07 -17.45 20.31
C ASN A 92 2.74 -17.92 19.70
N ILE A 93 2.53 -17.66 18.40
CA ILE A 93 1.31 -18.05 17.70
C ILE A 93 1.27 -19.57 17.55
N LYS A 94 0.33 -20.22 18.23
CA LYS A 94 0.15 -21.68 18.18
C LYS A 94 -0.59 -22.16 16.94
N ASN A 95 -1.46 -21.32 16.37
CA ASN A 95 -2.26 -21.64 15.20
C ASN A 95 -1.86 -20.74 14.02
N ASP A 96 -0.80 -21.14 13.35
CA ASP A 96 -0.25 -20.46 12.19
C ASP A 96 -1.21 -20.46 10.99
N ARG A 97 -2.06 -21.51 10.87
CA ARG A 97 -3.10 -21.56 9.82
C ARG A 97 -4.05 -20.37 9.90
N VAL A 98 -4.50 -20.01 11.11
CA VAL A 98 -5.40 -18.86 11.32
C VAL A 98 -4.71 -17.56 10.90
N MET A 99 -3.44 -17.37 11.29
CA MET A 99 -2.65 -16.22 10.90
C MET A 99 -2.46 -16.13 9.37
N ASN A 100 -2.21 -17.27 8.73
CA ASN A 100 -2.08 -17.32 7.26
C ASN A 100 -3.38 -16.92 6.54
N ILE A 101 -4.54 -17.39 7.00
CA ILE A 101 -5.85 -17.03 6.46
C ILE A 101 -6.11 -15.54 6.63
N LEU A 102 -5.76 -14.98 7.80
CA LEU A 102 -5.90 -13.55 8.09
C LEU A 102 -5.10 -12.71 7.09
N ILE A 103 -3.81 -13.02 6.91
CA ILE A 103 -2.93 -12.30 5.96
C ILE A 103 -3.46 -12.41 4.52
N LYS A 104 -3.86 -13.61 4.09
CA LYS A 104 -4.46 -13.80 2.76
C LYS A 104 -5.72 -12.96 2.58
N LYS A 105 -6.58 -12.92 3.60
CA LYS A 105 -7.81 -12.13 3.52
C LYS A 105 -7.52 -10.63 3.48
N MET A 106 -6.51 -10.16 4.20
CA MET A 106 -6.04 -8.76 4.09
C MET A 106 -5.54 -8.47 2.68
N ALA A 107 -4.73 -9.34 2.09
CA ALA A 107 -4.23 -9.20 0.71
C ALA A 107 -5.37 -9.10 -0.32
N GLU A 108 -6.38 -9.97 -0.24
CA GLU A 108 -7.56 -9.92 -1.11
C GLU A 108 -8.39 -8.65 -0.94
N SER A 109 -8.30 -8.00 0.22
CA SER A 109 -9.13 -6.85 0.61
C SER A 109 -8.38 -5.52 0.58
N VAL A 110 -7.21 -5.43 -0.03
CA VAL A 110 -6.37 -4.21 -0.07
C VAL A 110 -7.17 -2.96 -0.44
N LYS A 111 -8.05 -3.05 -1.44
CA LYS A 111 -8.85 -1.93 -1.94
C LYS A 111 -10.09 -1.60 -1.10
N GLN A 112 -10.38 -2.34 -0.05
CA GLN A 112 -11.64 -2.20 0.68
C GLN A 112 -11.42 -2.15 2.19
N PRO A 113 -12.17 -1.30 2.90
CA PRO A 113 -12.16 -1.32 4.35
C PRO A 113 -12.58 -2.70 4.88
N LEU A 114 -11.84 -3.21 5.84
CA LEU A 114 -12.01 -4.54 6.42
C LEU A 114 -12.11 -4.45 7.93
N SER A 115 -13.25 -4.89 8.47
CA SER A 115 -13.46 -4.92 9.91
C SER A 115 -12.94 -6.22 10.53
N TYR A 116 -12.55 -6.16 11.81
CA TYR A 116 -12.15 -7.35 12.56
C TYR A 116 -13.25 -8.40 12.65
N ASN A 117 -14.52 -7.99 12.71
CA ASN A 117 -15.65 -8.91 12.66
C ASN A 117 -15.71 -9.66 11.33
N ARG A 118 -15.48 -8.95 10.20
CA ARG A 118 -15.45 -9.60 8.88
C ARG A 118 -14.27 -10.55 8.76
N LEU A 119 -13.09 -10.15 9.22
CA LEU A 119 -11.90 -11.05 9.28
C LEU A 119 -12.20 -12.31 10.09
N LYS A 120 -12.69 -12.15 11.34
CA LYS A 120 -13.10 -13.25 12.18
C LYS A 120 -14.07 -14.20 11.48
N ASN A 121 -15.15 -13.65 10.88
CA ASN A 121 -16.17 -14.46 10.23
C ASN A 121 -15.63 -15.27 9.06
N VAL A 122 -14.74 -14.70 8.25
CA VAL A 122 -14.05 -15.44 7.17
C VAL A 122 -13.20 -16.57 7.75
N ILE A 123 -12.42 -16.32 8.81
CA ILE A 123 -11.59 -17.34 9.43
C ILE A 123 -12.46 -18.47 10.01
N VAL A 124 -13.54 -18.13 10.72
CA VAL A 124 -14.47 -19.12 11.28
C VAL A 124 -15.13 -19.96 10.19
N SER A 125 -15.48 -19.38 9.04
CA SER A 125 -16.07 -20.13 7.92
C SER A 125 -15.13 -21.17 7.31
N THR A 126 -13.82 -21.07 7.56
CA THR A 126 -12.82 -22.07 7.17
C THR A 126 -12.67 -23.23 8.18
N GLY A 127 -13.51 -23.26 9.22
CA GLY A 127 -13.48 -24.25 10.28
C GLY A 127 -12.47 -23.97 11.40
N SER A 128 -11.88 -22.78 11.44
CA SER A 128 -10.90 -22.39 12.46
C SER A 128 -11.52 -21.41 13.46
N PRO A 129 -11.75 -21.80 14.72
CA PRO A 129 -12.32 -20.88 15.70
C PRO A 129 -11.33 -19.77 16.07
N ILE A 130 -11.80 -18.53 16.11
CA ILE A 130 -11.05 -17.36 16.58
C ILE A 130 -11.99 -16.33 17.20
N SER A 131 -11.54 -15.63 18.24
CA SER A 131 -12.24 -14.50 18.85
C SER A 131 -11.91 -13.17 18.17
N VAL A 132 -12.75 -12.15 18.36
CA VAL A 132 -12.46 -10.80 17.87
C VAL A 132 -11.19 -10.22 18.51
N PRO A 133 -10.98 -10.32 19.85
CA PRO A 133 -9.72 -9.87 20.45
C PRO A 133 -8.49 -10.52 19.81
N THR A 134 -8.49 -11.83 19.63
CA THR A 134 -7.38 -12.55 18.97
C THR A 134 -7.19 -12.08 17.51
N THR A 135 -8.28 -11.75 16.81
CA THR A 135 -8.19 -11.20 15.44
C THR A 135 -7.50 -9.83 15.44
N ILE A 136 -7.81 -8.99 16.44
CA ILE A 136 -7.15 -7.68 16.63
C ILE A 136 -5.66 -7.86 16.90
N ASP A 137 -5.30 -8.77 17.85
CA ASP A 137 -3.91 -9.06 18.17
C ASP A 137 -3.13 -9.53 16.94
N TYR A 138 -3.69 -10.45 16.15
CA TYR A 138 -3.04 -10.99 14.95
C TYR A 138 -2.86 -9.93 13.86
N ALA A 139 -3.84 -9.03 13.68
CA ALA A 139 -3.69 -7.88 12.79
C ALA A 139 -2.58 -6.93 13.27
N GLY A 140 -2.51 -6.71 14.59
CA GLY A 140 -1.44 -5.94 15.24
C GLY A 140 -0.07 -6.57 15.02
N TYR A 141 0.08 -7.87 15.15
CA TYR A 141 1.36 -8.58 14.92
C TYR A 141 1.84 -8.44 13.47
N ALA A 142 0.92 -8.51 12.50
CA ALA A 142 1.26 -8.28 11.09
C ALA A 142 1.70 -6.82 10.84
N ALA A 143 1.09 -5.85 11.51
CA ALA A 143 1.48 -4.44 11.43
C ALA A 143 2.82 -4.17 12.15
N ASP A 144 3.00 -4.71 13.35
CA ASP A 144 4.24 -4.57 14.15
C ASP A 144 5.46 -5.22 13.44
N SER A 145 5.23 -6.23 12.59
CA SER A 145 6.26 -6.85 11.75
C SER A 145 6.57 -6.07 10.46
N TRP A 146 5.89 -4.97 10.22
CA TRP A 146 5.99 -4.20 8.98
C TRP A 146 5.59 -4.98 7.72
N LEU A 147 4.81 -6.07 7.86
CA LEU A 147 4.25 -6.74 6.70
C LEU A 147 3.11 -5.94 6.09
N ILE A 148 2.29 -5.30 6.94
CA ILE A 148 1.15 -4.49 6.53
C ILE A 148 1.17 -3.09 7.17
N LEU A 149 0.56 -2.15 6.47
CA LEU A 149 0.32 -0.76 6.89
C LEU A 149 -1.20 -0.58 7.05
N PRO A 150 -1.73 -0.52 8.27
CA PRO A 150 -3.13 -0.18 8.50
C PRO A 150 -3.36 1.30 8.23
N MET A 151 -4.42 1.62 7.49
CA MET A 151 -4.84 2.98 7.19
C MET A 151 -6.25 3.22 7.71
N GLU A 152 -6.49 4.38 8.31
CA GLU A 152 -7.75 4.77 8.93
C GLU A 152 -8.62 5.61 8.01
N ASN A 153 -9.94 5.60 8.27
CA ASN A 153 -10.87 6.52 7.63
C ASN A 153 -10.73 7.91 8.27
N GLU A 154 -10.49 8.95 7.45
CA GLU A 154 -10.31 10.33 7.92
C GLU A 154 -11.54 10.80 8.73
N VAL A 155 -12.75 10.62 8.19
CA VAL A 155 -14.01 11.07 8.82
C VAL A 155 -14.64 10.04 9.77
N GLY A 156 -14.02 8.88 9.95
CA GLY A 156 -14.54 7.82 10.82
C GLY A 156 -14.62 8.25 12.29
N LYS A 157 -15.69 7.83 12.97
CA LYS A 157 -15.74 7.93 14.44
C LYS A 157 -14.64 7.07 15.07
N LEU A 158 -14.24 7.37 16.31
CA LEU A 158 -13.21 6.60 17.01
C LEU A 158 -13.45 5.10 16.96
N THR A 159 -14.69 4.64 17.18
CA THR A 159 -15.05 3.22 17.11
C THR A 159 -14.83 2.62 15.71
N GLU A 160 -15.09 3.38 14.64
CA GLU A 160 -14.86 2.94 13.27
C GLU A 160 -13.36 2.89 12.95
N LYS A 161 -12.61 3.93 13.33
CA LYS A 161 -11.16 3.99 13.17
C LYS A 161 -10.47 2.81 13.86
N GLU A 162 -10.96 2.41 15.05
CA GLU A 162 -10.39 1.28 15.79
C GLU A 162 -10.85 -0.10 15.27
N THR A 163 -11.98 -0.20 14.59
CA THR A 163 -12.56 -1.50 14.21
C THR A 163 -12.52 -1.81 12.71
N GLN A 164 -12.28 -0.82 11.88
CA GLN A 164 -12.30 -0.96 10.42
C GLN A 164 -11.18 -0.13 9.78
N LYS A 165 -10.30 -0.80 9.06
CA LYS A 165 -9.15 -0.16 8.39
C LYS A 165 -8.99 -0.71 6.97
N LYS A 166 -8.34 0.05 6.08
CA LYS A 166 -7.71 -0.52 4.88
C LYS A 166 -6.33 -1.06 5.29
N TYR A 167 -5.89 -2.14 4.66
CA TYR A 167 -4.60 -2.79 4.97
C TYR A 167 -3.78 -2.89 3.70
N TYR A 168 -2.69 -2.15 3.64
CA TYR A 168 -1.74 -2.18 2.54
C TYR A 168 -0.51 -2.99 2.92
N PHE A 169 0.12 -3.65 1.96
CA PHE A 169 1.38 -4.34 2.18
C PHE A 169 2.54 -3.37 2.01
N ILE A 170 3.58 -3.52 2.82
CA ILE A 170 4.77 -2.66 2.76
C ILE A 170 5.47 -2.71 1.40
N ASP A 171 5.24 -3.76 0.61
CA ASP A 171 5.89 -3.98 -0.67
C ASP A 171 4.96 -4.71 -1.65
N ASN A 172 4.94 -4.24 -2.90
CA ASN A 172 4.12 -4.83 -3.96
C ASN A 172 4.49 -6.29 -4.27
N GLY A 173 5.76 -6.63 -4.20
CA GLY A 173 6.22 -7.99 -4.44
C GLY A 173 5.69 -8.97 -3.41
N LEU A 174 5.64 -8.56 -2.14
CA LEU A 174 5.03 -9.36 -1.07
C LEU A 174 3.53 -9.51 -1.28
N LEU A 175 2.81 -8.44 -1.63
CA LEU A 175 1.37 -8.50 -1.93
C LEU A 175 1.08 -9.43 -3.12
N ASN A 176 1.88 -9.35 -4.16
CA ASN A 176 1.73 -10.13 -5.39
C ASN A 176 1.93 -11.64 -5.21
N LEU A 177 2.46 -12.09 -4.07
CA LEU A 177 2.51 -13.52 -3.73
C LEU A 177 1.13 -14.12 -3.50
N PHE A 178 0.15 -13.30 -3.11
CA PHE A 178 -1.19 -13.72 -2.68
C PHE A 178 -2.27 -13.54 -3.72
N LEU A 179 -2.03 -12.72 -4.76
CA LEU A 179 -3.06 -12.28 -5.69
C LEU A 179 -2.93 -12.95 -7.06
N MET A 180 -4.10 -13.19 -7.66
CA MET A 180 -4.29 -13.44 -9.09
C MET A 180 -5.01 -12.21 -9.66
N ASN A 181 -4.66 -11.77 -10.89
CA ASN A 181 -5.19 -10.53 -11.49
C ASN A 181 -4.99 -9.33 -10.56
N SER A 182 -3.73 -9.06 -10.27
CA SER A 182 -3.33 -8.19 -9.15
C SER A 182 -3.24 -6.70 -9.50
N GLU A 183 -3.34 -6.30 -10.77
CA GLU A 183 -2.93 -4.99 -11.28
C GLU A 183 -3.58 -3.82 -10.53
N THR A 184 -4.89 -3.87 -10.34
CA THR A 184 -5.61 -2.79 -9.63
C THR A 184 -5.21 -2.69 -8.15
N SER A 185 -5.03 -3.84 -7.49
CA SER A 185 -4.60 -3.88 -6.08
C SER A 185 -3.15 -3.46 -5.90
N LEU A 186 -2.28 -3.84 -6.85
CA LEU A 186 -0.87 -3.45 -6.83
C LEU A 186 -0.68 -1.95 -7.06
N LEU A 187 -1.49 -1.33 -7.94
CA LEU A 187 -1.41 0.10 -8.17
C LEU A 187 -1.79 0.87 -6.90
N GLU A 188 -2.94 0.54 -6.31
CA GLU A 188 -3.40 1.21 -5.09
C GLU A 188 -2.41 0.98 -3.93
N ASN A 189 -1.87 -0.23 -3.79
CA ASN A 189 -0.85 -0.53 -2.78
C ASN A 189 0.44 0.28 -2.99
N MET A 190 0.90 0.40 -4.24
CA MET A 190 2.09 1.19 -4.57
C MET A 190 1.91 2.67 -4.21
N VAL A 191 0.74 3.24 -4.53
CA VAL A 191 0.39 4.62 -4.17
C VAL A 191 0.34 4.78 -2.66
N ALA A 192 -0.29 3.84 -1.93
CA ALA A 192 -0.35 3.87 -0.47
C ALA A 192 1.04 3.89 0.18
N VAL A 193 1.93 2.97 -0.25
CA VAL A 193 3.30 2.88 0.30
C VAL A 193 4.09 4.16 0.02
N GLU A 194 3.97 4.70 -1.19
CA GLU A 194 4.66 5.93 -1.56
C GLU A 194 4.16 7.14 -0.76
N LEU A 195 2.85 7.26 -0.55
CA LEU A 195 2.27 8.32 0.30
C LEU A 195 2.73 8.19 1.75
N CYS A 196 2.71 6.97 2.31
CA CYS A 196 3.22 6.73 3.66
C CYS A 196 4.71 7.06 3.79
N ARG A 197 5.51 6.80 2.75
CA ARG A 197 6.93 7.20 2.72
C ARG A 197 7.12 8.71 2.71
N ARG A 198 6.34 9.44 1.89
CA ARG A 198 6.46 10.90 1.71
C ARG A 198 5.97 11.68 2.92
N PHE A 199 4.87 11.25 3.51
CA PHE A 199 4.14 12.06 4.48
C PHE A 199 4.06 11.44 5.89
N GLY A 200 4.56 10.20 6.07
CA GLY A 200 4.35 9.43 7.30
C GLY A 200 3.02 8.68 7.29
N LYS A 201 3.04 7.43 7.73
CA LYS A 201 1.85 6.55 7.72
C LYS A 201 0.69 7.06 8.59
N GLU A 202 1.01 7.86 9.59
CA GLU A 202 0.04 8.48 10.51
C GLU A 202 -0.68 9.71 9.91
N ASN A 203 -0.22 10.22 8.77
CA ASN A 203 -0.77 11.39 8.08
C ASN A 203 -1.54 11.04 6.79
N VAL A 204 -1.62 9.75 6.46
CA VAL A 204 -2.31 9.26 5.26
C VAL A 204 -3.54 8.49 5.66
N PHE A 205 -4.68 8.87 5.10
CA PHE A 205 -6.00 8.32 5.41
C PHE A 205 -6.74 7.95 4.12
N PHE A 206 -7.77 7.13 4.22
CA PHE A 206 -8.79 7.04 3.19
C PHE A 206 -10.05 7.80 3.60
N LEU A 207 -10.87 8.18 2.64
CA LEU A 207 -12.17 8.79 2.89
C LEU A 207 -13.27 7.81 2.48
N ASN A 208 -14.10 7.41 3.44
CA ASN A 208 -15.29 6.62 3.19
C ASN A 208 -16.49 7.30 3.86
N ALA A 209 -17.14 8.18 3.09
CA ALA A 209 -18.33 8.93 3.50
C ALA A 209 -19.47 8.63 2.52
N GLU A 210 -20.12 9.65 1.92
CA GLU A 210 -21.07 9.46 0.82
C GLU A 210 -20.40 8.85 -0.43
N LYS A 211 -19.11 9.12 -0.63
CA LYS A 211 -18.28 8.57 -1.70
C LYS A 211 -16.90 8.21 -1.15
N GLU A 212 -16.29 7.24 -1.76
CA GLU A 212 -14.95 6.78 -1.41
C GLU A 212 -13.90 7.58 -2.18
N ILE A 213 -12.83 8.01 -1.46
CA ILE A 213 -11.57 8.49 -2.04
C ILE A 213 -10.47 7.64 -1.41
N ASP A 214 -9.59 7.10 -2.27
CA ASP A 214 -8.60 6.12 -1.83
C ASP A 214 -7.61 6.69 -0.83
N PHE A 215 -7.15 7.95 -1.05
CA PHE A 215 -6.14 8.57 -0.19
C PHE A 215 -6.42 10.04 0.05
N ILE A 216 -6.30 10.44 1.31
CA ILE A 216 -6.37 11.82 1.79
C ILE A 216 -5.15 12.10 2.64
N VAL A 217 -4.45 13.20 2.36
CA VAL A 217 -3.36 13.73 3.17
C VAL A 217 -3.74 15.15 3.60
N PRO A 218 -4.44 15.31 4.74
CA PRO A 218 -5.05 16.58 5.11
C PRO A 218 -4.05 17.73 5.27
N ASN A 219 -2.87 17.47 5.87
CA ASN A 219 -1.84 18.47 6.09
C ASN A 219 -1.27 19.05 4.78
N GLU A 220 -1.34 18.28 3.69
CA GLU A 220 -0.88 18.65 2.35
C GLU A 220 -2.04 19.11 1.45
N LYS A 221 -3.27 19.06 1.95
CA LYS A 221 -4.48 19.32 1.14
C LYS A 221 -4.48 18.51 -0.15
N LEU A 222 -4.19 17.22 -0.04
CA LEU A 222 -4.01 16.32 -1.16
C LEU A 222 -5.05 15.20 -1.10
N ALA A 223 -5.76 15.00 -2.22
CA ALA A 223 -6.69 13.89 -2.42
C ALA A 223 -6.29 13.10 -3.66
N ILE A 224 -6.19 11.78 -3.53
CA ILE A 224 -5.76 10.91 -4.63
C ILE A 224 -6.74 9.74 -4.79
N GLN A 225 -7.12 9.49 -6.04
CA GLN A 225 -7.76 8.27 -6.49
C GLN A 225 -6.75 7.46 -7.31
N ALA A 226 -6.74 6.13 -7.16
CA ALA A 226 -5.82 5.25 -7.86
C ALA A 226 -6.59 4.22 -8.68
N SER A 227 -6.50 4.29 -10.01
CA SER A 227 -7.14 3.35 -10.93
C SER A 227 -6.17 2.84 -11.99
N TYR A 228 -6.09 1.53 -12.19
CA TYR A 228 -5.18 0.96 -13.19
C TYR A 228 -5.46 1.50 -14.60
N SER A 229 -6.73 1.68 -14.94
CA SER A 229 -7.20 2.31 -16.18
C SER A 229 -8.60 2.88 -15.97
N ILE A 230 -8.90 3.99 -16.64
CA ILE A 230 -10.22 4.63 -16.67
C ILE A 230 -10.89 4.56 -18.06
N LYS A 231 -10.39 3.71 -18.95
CA LYS A 231 -10.95 3.55 -20.31
C LYS A 231 -12.32 2.89 -20.31
N ASP A 232 -12.59 2.04 -19.31
CA ASP A 232 -13.89 1.41 -19.12
C ASP A 232 -14.85 2.40 -18.45
N GLU A 233 -16.04 2.55 -19.04
CA GLU A 233 -17.06 3.51 -18.59
C GLU A 233 -17.50 3.24 -17.13
N THR A 234 -17.60 1.99 -16.73
CA THR A 234 -17.98 1.62 -15.35
C THR A 234 -16.91 2.08 -14.36
N THR A 235 -15.63 1.87 -14.72
CA THR A 235 -14.49 2.32 -13.92
C THR A 235 -14.42 3.85 -13.90
N TYR A 236 -14.55 4.50 -15.04
CA TYR A 236 -14.57 5.97 -15.13
C TYR A 236 -15.62 6.57 -14.19
N ASN A 237 -16.87 6.11 -14.29
CA ASN A 237 -17.99 6.62 -13.49
C ASN A 237 -17.82 6.38 -11.97
N ARG A 238 -17.03 5.39 -11.59
CA ARG A 238 -16.70 5.11 -10.18
C ARG A 238 -15.61 6.01 -9.65
N GLU A 239 -14.57 6.31 -10.45
CA GLU A 239 -13.34 6.94 -9.99
C GLU A 239 -13.33 8.47 -10.20
N VAL A 240 -13.75 8.96 -11.38
CA VAL A 240 -13.59 10.37 -11.77
C VAL A 240 -14.62 11.29 -11.10
N PRO A 241 -15.97 11.07 -11.23
CA PRO A 241 -16.94 12.00 -10.69
C PRO A 241 -16.89 12.18 -9.17
N PRO A 242 -16.61 11.15 -8.33
CA PRO A 242 -16.44 11.35 -6.91
C PRO A 242 -15.32 12.32 -6.57
N LEU A 243 -14.14 12.15 -7.20
CA LEU A 243 -12.98 13.01 -6.99
C LEU A 243 -13.24 14.42 -7.52
N ALA A 244 -13.89 14.57 -8.69
CA ALA A 244 -14.26 15.87 -9.24
C ALA A 244 -15.25 16.61 -8.33
N LYS A 245 -16.23 15.90 -7.74
CA LYS A 245 -17.15 16.49 -6.75
C LYS A 245 -16.39 16.95 -5.50
N TYR A 246 -15.42 16.15 -5.04
CA TYR A 246 -14.58 16.51 -3.89
C TYR A 246 -13.73 17.76 -4.19
N ALA A 247 -13.10 17.82 -5.35
CA ALA A 247 -12.30 18.97 -5.78
C ALA A 247 -13.11 20.27 -5.83
N LYS A 248 -14.35 20.21 -6.34
CA LYS A 248 -15.27 21.38 -6.36
C LYS A 248 -15.67 21.86 -4.96
N ALA A 249 -15.74 20.96 -3.99
CA ALA A 249 -16.07 21.29 -2.61
C ALA A 249 -14.86 21.75 -1.79
N HIS A 250 -13.64 21.49 -2.28
CA HIS A 250 -12.36 21.78 -1.61
C HIS A 250 -11.41 22.43 -2.61
N GLU A 251 -11.70 23.68 -3.02
CA GLU A 251 -10.98 24.38 -4.11
C GLU A 251 -9.48 24.59 -3.83
N ASP A 252 -9.07 24.57 -2.58
CA ASP A 252 -7.69 24.71 -2.13
C ASP A 252 -6.93 23.37 -2.03
N TRP A 253 -7.57 22.26 -2.45
CA TRP A 253 -6.97 20.93 -2.43
C TRP A 253 -6.44 20.54 -3.81
N LYS A 254 -5.27 19.89 -3.82
CA LYS A 254 -4.74 19.22 -5.00
C LYS A 254 -5.42 17.85 -5.14
N CYS A 255 -6.21 17.66 -6.20
CA CYS A 255 -6.87 16.39 -6.49
C CYS A 255 -6.22 15.74 -7.71
N LEU A 256 -5.77 14.49 -7.56
CA LEU A 256 -5.07 13.73 -8.60
C LEU A 256 -5.72 12.37 -8.81
N LEU A 257 -5.81 11.95 -10.06
CA LEU A 257 -6.11 10.56 -10.42
C LEU A 257 -4.83 9.89 -10.92
N ILE A 258 -4.32 8.92 -10.16
CA ILE A 258 -3.12 8.16 -10.53
C ILE A 258 -3.56 6.93 -11.32
N THR A 259 -3.03 6.80 -12.55
CA THR A 259 -3.25 5.63 -13.41
C THR A 259 -1.95 4.87 -13.64
N TYR A 260 -2.04 3.67 -14.23
CA TYR A 260 -0.82 2.94 -14.60
C TYR A 260 -0.04 3.65 -15.71
N ASP A 261 -0.72 4.12 -16.77
CA ASP A 261 -0.04 4.73 -17.93
C ASP A 261 -0.87 5.85 -18.64
N GLU A 262 -2.09 6.13 -18.21
CA GLU A 262 -2.93 7.15 -18.82
C GLU A 262 -2.58 8.55 -18.27
N GLU A 263 -2.59 9.55 -19.14
CA GLU A 263 -2.25 10.94 -18.82
C GLU A 263 -3.27 11.88 -19.46
N GLY A 264 -3.69 12.94 -18.76
CA GLY A 264 -4.62 13.92 -19.29
C GLY A 264 -5.32 14.73 -18.21
N THR A 265 -6.52 15.19 -18.53
CA THR A 265 -7.41 15.90 -17.61
C THR A 265 -8.83 15.43 -17.82
N GLU A 266 -9.48 14.97 -16.77
CA GLU A 266 -10.86 14.48 -16.77
C GLU A 266 -11.70 15.25 -15.74
N GLU A 267 -12.78 15.88 -16.17
CA GLU A 267 -13.65 16.71 -15.33
C GLU A 267 -12.91 17.76 -14.48
N GLY A 268 -11.77 18.28 -14.97
CA GLY A 268 -10.91 19.21 -14.25
C GLY A 268 -9.91 18.54 -13.30
N ILE A 269 -9.88 17.21 -13.20
CA ILE A 269 -8.93 16.44 -12.43
C ILE A 269 -7.72 16.08 -13.29
N LEU A 270 -6.53 16.32 -12.79
CA LEU A 270 -5.29 15.90 -13.44
C LEU A 270 -5.11 14.39 -13.32
N VAL A 271 -5.00 13.71 -14.47
CA VAL A 271 -4.71 12.28 -14.57
C VAL A 271 -3.20 12.13 -14.81
N VAL A 272 -2.54 11.40 -13.91
CA VAL A 272 -1.07 11.28 -13.93
C VAL A 272 -0.68 9.81 -13.95
N PRO A 273 0.15 9.36 -14.91
CA PRO A 273 0.66 8.00 -14.90
C PRO A 273 1.61 7.77 -13.72
N VAL A 274 1.50 6.60 -13.09
CA VAL A 274 2.24 6.29 -11.85
C VAL A 274 3.74 6.40 -12.01
N TRP A 275 4.30 6.04 -13.18
CA TRP A 275 5.73 6.17 -13.43
C TRP A 275 6.22 7.63 -13.37
N LYS A 276 5.38 8.58 -13.77
CA LYS A 276 5.67 10.01 -13.72
C LYS A 276 5.51 10.53 -12.29
N TRP A 277 4.41 10.17 -11.63
CA TRP A 277 4.12 10.56 -10.25
C TRP A 277 5.17 10.07 -9.25
N LEU A 278 5.67 8.84 -9.39
CA LEU A 278 6.73 8.29 -8.56
C LEU A 278 8.08 9.00 -8.75
N MET A 279 8.27 9.68 -9.89
CA MET A 279 9.48 10.44 -10.21
C MET A 279 9.35 11.93 -9.83
N GLU A 280 8.18 12.42 -9.44
CA GLU A 280 8.03 13.76 -8.87
C GLU A 280 8.66 13.84 -7.47
N VAL A 281 9.21 15.01 -7.14
CA VAL A 281 9.81 15.29 -5.82
C VAL A 281 8.76 15.88 -4.90
#